data_bbd48a18d950a53fd5c5b6c8de874ef9
#
_entry.id   bbd48a18d950a53fd5c5b6c8de874ef9
#
_cell.length_a   1.000
_cell.length_b   1.000
_cell.length_c   1.000
_cell.angle_alpha   90.00
_cell.angle_beta   90.00
_cell.angle_gamma   90.00
#
_symmetry.space_group_name_H-M   'P 1'
#
loop_
_entity.id
_entity.type
_entity.pdbx_description
1 polymer ?
#
loop_
_entity_poly.entity_id
_entity_poly.type
_entity_poly.pdbx_seq_one_letter_code
_entity_poly.pdbx_strand_id
1 'polypeptide(L)'
;MYEHLVSFKFKEEVTTEKQQELALQLLKFQGEIPGIMKVTAGINATDEVERAQGYTLGLHVTFKDKQSLEEYQTHPLHEKFLSEIEGLTDNVIVVDYEVAW
;
A
#
# COMPACT_ATOMS: atom_id res chain seq x y z
N MET A 1 12.92 -12.31 4.36
CA MET A 1 12.00 -11.15 4.36
C MET A 1 11.01 -11.28 3.21
N TYR A 2 9.77 -10.94 3.46
CA TYR A 2 8.72 -11.03 2.45
C TYR A 2 8.25 -9.63 2.09
N GLU A 3 8.33 -9.28 0.80
CA GLU A 3 8.03 -7.93 0.32
C GLU A 3 6.65 -7.86 -0.30
N HIS A 4 5.94 -6.78 0.00
CA HIS A 4 4.57 -6.56 -0.47
C HIS A 4 4.52 -5.16 -1.09
N LEU A 5 4.33 -5.11 -2.39
CA LEU A 5 4.28 -3.86 -3.15
C LEU A 5 2.87 -3.65 -3.66
N VAL A 6 2.34 -2.47 -3.44
CA VAL A 6 0.98 -2.14 -3.88
C VAL A 6 1.01 -0.80 -4.61
N SER A 7 0.30 -0.74 -5.73
CA SER A 7 0.10 0.51 -6.46
C SER A 7 -1.40 0.76 -6.58
N PHE A 8 -1.81 1.98 -6.27
CA PHE A 8 -3.22 2.37 -6.26
C PHE A 8 -3.50 3.34 -7.41
N LYS A 9 -4.56 3.04 -8.16
CA LYS A 9 -5.11 3.94 -9.16
C LYS A 9 -6.43 4.44 -8.62
N PHE A 10 -6.51 5.74 -8.35
CA PHE A 10 -7.71 6.36 -7.79
C PHE A 10 -8.61 6.92 -8.87
N LYS A 11 -9.88 7.10 -8.52
CA LYS A 11 -10.81 7.83 -9.38
C LYS A 11 -10.36 9.27 -9.50
N GLU A 12 -10.72 9.89 -10.61
CA GLU A 12 -10.24 11.22 -10.97
C GLU A 12 -10.54 12.27 -9.89
N GLU A 13 -11.69 12.16 -9.23
CA GLU A 13 -12.11 13.11 -8.19
C GLU A 13 -11.35 12.99 -6.87
N VAL A 14 -10.55 11.93 -6.67
CA VAL A 14 -9.77 11.78 -5.46
C VAL A 14 -8.55 12.69 -5.52
N THR A 15 -8.47 13.64 -4.59
CA THR A 15 -7.42 14.65 -4.59
C THR A 15 -6.07 14.11 -4.15
N THR A 16 -4.99 14.83 -4.49
CA THR A 16 -3.65 14.51 -4.01
C THR A 16 -3.59 14.60 -2.47
N GLU A 17 -4.27 15.57 -1.88
CA GLU A 17 -4.34 15.72 -0.43
C GLU A 17 -4.95 14.50 0.23
N LYS A 18 -6.03 13.95 -0.36
CA LYS A 18 -6.66 12.74 0.15
C LYS A 18 -5.72 11.54 0.06
N GLN A 19 -4.97 11.43 -1.05
CA GLN A 19 -4.00 10.36 -1.24
C GLN A 19 -2.85 10.46 -0.22
N GLN A 20 -2.43 11.67 0.12
CA GLN A 20 -1.40 11.90 1.14
C GLN A 20 -1.90 11.50 2.52
N GLU A 21 -3.17 11.78 2.85
CA GLU A 21 -3.78 11.31 4.09
C GLU A 21 -3.75 9.78 4.17
N LEU A 22 -4.10 9.12 3.08
CA LEU A 22 -4.10 7.64 3.02
C LEU A 22 -2.69 7.09 3.21
N ALA A 23 -1.69 7.75 2.61
CA ALA A 23 -0.30 7.35 2.78
C ALA A 23 0.12 7.43 4.25
N LEU A 24 -0.27 8.50 4.95
CA LEU A 24 0.04 8.67 6.37
C LEU A 24 -0.62 7.58 7.22
N GLN A 25 -1.85 7.18 6.89
CA GLN A 25 -2.51 6.08 7.58
C GLN A 25 -1.74 4.77 7.40
N LEU A 26 -1.29 4.49 6.18
CA LEU A 26 -0.51 3.28 5.89
C LEU A 26 0.79 3.24 6.69
N LEU A 27 1.47 4.37 6.82
CA LEU A 27 2.73 4.45 7.57
C LEU A 27 2.56 4.05 9.04
N LYS A 28 1.37 4.28 9.61
CA LYS A 28 1.08 3.93 10.99
C LYS A 28 0.96 2.43 11.25
N PHE A 29 0.88 1.62 10.19
CA PHE A 29 0.85 0.17 10.34
C PHE A 29 2.13 -0.36 10.95
N GLN A 30 3.25 0.33 10.71
CA GLN A 30 4.53 -0.03 11.32
C GLN A 30 4.44 0.24 12.82
N GLY A 31 4.73 -0.79 13.61
CA GLY A 31 4.64 -0.70 15.06
C GLY A 31 3.28 -1.07 15.62
N GLU A 32 2.23 -1.12 14.78
CA GLU A 32 0.89 -1.48 15.23
C GLU A 32 0.44 -2.86 14.75
N ILE A 33 0.90 -3.27 13.58
CA ILE A 33 0.58 -4.61 13.04
C ILE A 33 1.80 -5.51 13.23
N PRO A 34 1.66 -6.62 13.97
CA PRO A 34 2.78 -7.54 14.19
C PRO A 34 3.34 -8.10 12.88
N GLY A 35 4.65 -8.30 12.85
CA GLY A 35 5.32 -8.90 11.70
C GLY A 35 5.73 -7.92 10.62
N ILE A 36 5.28 -6.67 10.70
CA ILE A 36 5.73 -5.62 9.79
C ILE A 36 7.08 -5.10 10.26
N MET A 37 8.08 -5.17 9.39
CA MET A 37 9.43 -4.68 9.67
C MET A 37 9.58 -3.22 9.23
N LYS A 38 8.94 -2.85 8.11
CA LYS A 38 9.05 -1.51 7.56
C LYS A 38 7.88 -1.23 6.64
N VAL A 39 7.38 0.01 6.68
CA VAL A 39 6.38 0.51 5.73
C VAL A 39 6.89 1.80 5.12
N THR A 40 6.82 1.91 3.81
CA THR A 40 6.99 3.19 3.11
C THR A 40 5.82 3.36 2.16
N ALA A 41 5.39 4.60 1.99
CA ALA A 41 4.30 4.93 1.08
C ALA A 41 4.52 6.35 0.57
N GLY A 42 4.09 6.60 -0.65
CA GLY A 42 4.26 7.94 -1.21
C GLY A 42 3.57 8.11 -2.55
N ILE A 43 3.44 9.36 -2.94
CA ILE A 43 2.86 9.72 -4.22
C ILE A 43 3.86 9.40 -5.33
N ASN A 44 3.37 8.81 -6.41
CA ASN A 44 4.19 8.47 -7.57
C ASN A 44 4.81 9.74 -8.14
N ALA A 45 6.14 9.76 -8.20
CA ALA A 45 6.91 10.91 -8.67
C ALA A 45 7.67 10.60 -9.95
N THR A 46 7.30 9.52 -10.66
CA THR A 46 8.00 9.16 -11.89
C THR A 46 7.71 10.15 -13.03
N ASP A 47 8.73 10.39 -13.86
CA ASP A 47 8.57 11.13 -15.09
C ASP A 47 8.04 10.26 -16.23
N GLU A 48 8.00 8.95 -16.04
CA GLU A 48 7.49 8.00 -17.03
C GLU A 48 5.97 7.90 -16.97
N VAL A 49 5.29 8.97 -17.36
CA VAL A 49 3.84 9.11 -17.23
C VAL A 49 3.08 7.98 -17.91
N GLU A 50 3.54 7.55 -19.09
CA GLU A 50 2.87 6.46 -19.81
C GLU A 50 2.98 5.13 -19.08
N ARG A 51 4.11 4.88 -18.43
CA ARG A 51 4.32 3.64 -17.68
C ARG A 51 3.61 3.65 -16.33
N ALA A 52 3.35 4.84 -15.79
CA ALA A 52 2.62 4.98 -14.54
C ALA A 52 1.15 4.58 -14.67
N GLN A 53 0.57 4.74 -15.87
CA GLN A 53 -0.79 4.29 -16.20
C GLN A 53 -1.87 4.76 -15.23
N GLY A 54 -1.68 5.94 -14.62
CA GLY A 54 -2.63 6.51 -13.68
C GLY A 54 -2.51 6.02 -12.25
N TYR A 55 -1.53 5.19 -11.94
CA TYR A 55 -1.29 4.74 -10.57
C TYR A 55 -0.47 5.81 -9.83
N THR A 56 -1.04 6.38 -8.78
CA THR A 56 -0.50 7.58 -8.16
C THR A 56 -0.03 7.40 -6.72
N LEU A 57 -0.37 6.32 -6.07
CA LEU A 57 0.09 6.04 -4.71
C LEU A 57 0.79 4.69 -4.68
N GLY A 58 2.00 4.66 -4.13
CA GLY A 58 2.77 3.45 -3.95
C GLY A 58 2.89 3.09 -2.47
N LEU A 59 2.87 1.79 -2.19
CA LEU A 59 3.04 1.24 -0.86
C LEU A 59 4.05 0.11 -0.92
N HIS A 60 4.99 0.09 0.02
CA HIS A 60 5.92 -1.02 0.16
C HIS A 60 5.95 -1.44 1.62
N VAL A 61 5.59 -2.68 1.88
CA VAL A 61 5.63 -3.27 3.22
C VAL A 61 6.60 -4.42 3.24
N THR A 62 7.53 -4.40 4.17
CA THR A 62 8.45 -5.51 4.41
C THR A 62 7.95 -6.28 5.63
N PHE A 63 7.64 -7.56 5.42
CA PHE A 63 7.22 -8.46 6.49
C PHE A 63 8.38 -9.38 6.88
N LYS A 64 8.37 -9.83 8.11
CA LYS A 64 9.35 -10.79 8.59
C LYS A 64 9.26 -12.12 7.83
N ASP A 65 8.04 -12.54 7.44
CA ASP A 65 7.78 -13.79 6.71
C ASP A 65 6.40 -13.73 6.03
N LYS A 66 6.10 -14.75 5.22
CA LYS A 66 4.84 -14.83 4.50
C LYS A 66 3.64 -14.95 5.45
N GLN A 67 3.79 -15.65 6.56
CA GLN A 67 2.71 -15.81 7.54
C GLN A 67 2.29 -14.45 8.09
N SER A 68 3.25 -13.55 8.30
CA SER A 68 2.95 -12.19 8.78
C SER A 68 2.10 -11.42 7.79
N LEU A 69 2.34 -11.59 6.48
CA LEU A 69 1.49 -10.98 5.44
C LEU A 69 0.08 -11.56 5.51
N GLU A 70 -0.06 -12.86 5.68
CA GLU A 70 -1.37 -13.51 5.75
C GLU A 70 -2.17 -13.00 6.94
N GLU A 71 -1.52 -12.82 8.08
CA GLU A 71 -2.16 -12.27 9.28
C GLU A 71 -2.51 -10.79 9.12
N TYR A 72 -1.68 -10.04 8.39
CA TYR A 72 -1.94 -8.65 8.06
C TYR A 72 -3.23 -8.48 7.25
N GLN A 73 -3.48 -9.39 6.32
CA GLN A 73 -4.63 -9.28 5.42
C GLN A 73 -5.96 -9.27 6.17
N THR A 74 -6.04 -9.91 7.32
CA THR A 74 -7.25 -9.96 8.14
C THR A 74 -7.18 -9.08 9.38
N HIS A 75 -6.11 -8.33 9.55
CA HIS A 75 -5.96 -7.44 10.71
C HIS A 75 -6.98 -6.30 10.65
N PRO A 76 -7.60 -5.94 11.78
CA PRO A 76 -8.63 -4.88 11.79
C PRO A 76 -8.18 -3.55 11.20
N LEU A 77 -6.93 -3.15 11.40
CA LEU A 77 -6.41 -1.90 10.83
C LEU A 77 -6.35 -1.94 9.32
N HIS A 78 -5.97 -3.10 8.75
CA HIS A 78 -5.94 -3.29 7.32
C HIS A 78 -7.36 -3.29 6.74
N GLU A 79 -8.28 -4.00 7.40
CA GLU A 79 -9.68 -4.04 6.97
C GLU A 79 -10.33 -2.65 7.01
N LYS A 80 -10.01 -1.87 8.03
CA LYS A 80 -10.48 -0.49 8.12
C LYS A 80 -9.98 0.34 6.95
N PHE A 81 -8.70 0.20 6.60
CA PHE A 81 -8.13 0.91 5.46
C PHE A 81 -8.83 0.53 4.16
N LEU A 82 -9.08 -0.76 3.96
CA LEU A 82 -9.80 -1.23 2.77
C LEU A 82 -11.20 -0.63 2.68
N SER A 83 -11.88 -0.50 3.81
CA SER A 83 -13.20 0.16 3.86
C SER A 83 -13.11 1.63 3.45
N GLU A 84 -12.06 2.31 3.87
CA GLU A 84 -11.88 3.74 3.56
C GLU A 84 -11.60 3.99 2.08
N ILE A 85 -10.91 3.08 1.41
CA ILE A 85 -10.61 3.25 -0.02
C ILE A 85 -11.67 2.65 -0.93
N GLU A 86 -12.65 1.94 -0.37
CA GLU A 86 -13.75 1.40 -1.16
C GLU A 86 -14.49 2.53 -1.85
N GLY A 87 -14.67 2.38 -3.18
CA GLY A 87 -15.32 3.41 -3.98
C GLY A 87 -14.40 4.56 -4.39
N LEU A 88 -13.17 4.59 -3.90
CA LEU A 88 -12.18 5.63 -4.28
C LEU A 88 -11.21 5.16 -5.34
N THR A 89 -11.02 3.85 -5.51
CA THR A 89 -10.03 3.31 -6.44
C THR A 89 -10.69 2.76 -7.71
N ASP A 90 -10.01 2.93 -8.84
CA ASP A 90 -10.35 2.26 -10.09
C ASP A 90 -9.66 0.91 -10.18
N ASN A 91 -8.46 0.80 -9.64
CA ASN A 91 -7.71 -0.45 -9.64
C ASN A 91 -6.61 -0.42 -8.59
N VAL A 92 -6.19 -1.62 -8.18
CA VAL A 92 -5.07 -1.81 -7.25
C VAL A 92 -4.25 -2.98 -7.78
N ILE A 93 -2.94 -2.79 -7.84
CA ILE A 93 -2.02 -3.85 -8.29
C ILE A 93 -1.16 -4.26 -7.10
N VAL A 94 -0.98 -5.57 -6.95
CA VAL A 94 -0.17 -6.14 -5.86
C VAL A 94 0.91 -7.03 -6.45
N VAL A 95 2.14 -6.88 -5.95
CA VAL A 95 3.24 -7.79 -6.24
C VAL A 95 3.88 -8.19 -4.91
N ASP A 96 3.92 -9.48 -4.65
CA ASP A 96 4.55 -10.03 -3.44
C ASP A 96 5.70 -10.94 -3.85
N TYR A 97 6.80 -10.87 -3.09
CA TYR A 97 7.91 -11.79 -3.36
C TYR A 97 8.78 -11.98 -2.11
N GLU A 98 9.40 -13.15 -2.04
CA GLU A 98 10.37 -13.44 -1.02
C GLU A 98 11.74 -12.91 -1.47
N VAL A 99 12.44 -12.22 -0.57
CA VAL A 99 13.80 -11.77 -0.87
C VAL A 99 14.73 -12.98 -0.76
N ALA A 100 15.43 -13.26 -1.84
CA ALA A 100 16.25 -14.46 -1.96
C ALA A 100 17.58 -14.40 -1.20
N TRP A 101 17.98 -13.25 -0.72
CA TRP A 101 19.24 -13.07 -0.02
C TRP A 101 19.11 -12.11 1.17
#